data_f50cfadf6e454b27aada702503926d39
#
_entry.id   f50cfadf6e454b27aada702503926d39
#
_cell.length_a   1.000
_cell.length_b   1.000
_cell.length_c   1.000
_cell.angle_alpha   90.00
_cell.angle_beta   90.00
_cell.angle_gamma   90.00
#
_symmetry.space_group_name_H-M   'P 1'
#
loop_
_entity.id
_entity.type
_entity.pdbx_description
1 polymer ?
#
loop_
_entity_poly.entity_id
_entity_poly.type
_entity_poly.pdbx_seq_one_letter_code
_entity_poly.pdbx_strand_id
1 'polypeptide(L)'
;MEIERKWMVKSWPDETKFPLTETYQMDQGYISVRPTVRIRREALQGGRTALVLCFKGAGTLSREEIETEIDAALFAKLEHLIGKPLIQKERRSYRLPDGLTLEVNCVDKGLPTAFWYAEVEYKTEAQALAWDPAAVGLGDYLSDECTGKPGSSMGDYWQQTRLDG
;
A
#
# COMPACT_ATOMS: atom_id res chain seq x y z
N MET A 1 8.64 -0.79 13.29
CA MET A 1 7.21 -1.12 13.51
C MET A 1 6.35 -0.25 12.60
N GLU A 2 5.50 -0.85 11.83
CA GLU A 2 4.54 -0.16 10.96
C GLU A 2 3.19 -0.14 11.67
N ILE A 3 2.59 1.04 11.80
CA ILE A 3 1.27 1.24 12.44
C ILE A 3 0.41 2.00 11.45
N GLU A 4 -0.61 1.35 10.89
CA GLU A 4 -1.45 1.97 9.88
C GLU A 4 -2.89 1.50 9.97
N ARG A 5 -3.80 2.34 9.47
CA ARG A 5 -5.20 1.98 9.23
C ARG A 5 -5.47 2.03 7.73
N LYS A 6 -6.42 1.23 7.27
CA LYS A 6 -6.72 1.02 5.86
C LYS A 6 -8.21 1.12 5.60
N TRP A 7 -8.56 1.72 4.46
CA TRP A 7 -9.94 1.87 4.01
C TRP A 7 -10.05 1.47 2.54
N MET A 8 -11.19 0.88 2.17
CA MET A 8 -11.55 0.74 0.77
C MET A 8 -12.10 2.07 0.28
N VAL A 9 -11.68 2.50 -0.90
CA VAL A 9 -12.15 3.74 -1.55
C VAL A 9 -12.46 3.45 -3.01
N LYS A 10 -13.00 4.43 -3.74
CA LYS A 10 -13.46 4.23 -5.11
C LYS A 10 -12.80 5.17 -6.12
N SER A 11 -12.00 6.11 -5.65
CA SER A 11 -11.40 7.14 -6.49
C SER A 11 -10.28 7.85 -5.72
N TRP A 12 -9.56 8.74 -6.41
CA TRP A 12 -8.69 9.70 -5.74
C TRP A 12 -9.54 10.65 -4.89
N PRO A 13 -8.98 11.17 -3.77
CA PRO A 13 -9.70 12.19 -2.99
C PRO A 13 -9.75 13.51 -3.75
N ASP A 14 -10.46 14.49 -3.18
CA ASP A 14 -10.54 15.83 -3.74
C ASP A 14 -9.18 16.53 -3.66
N GLU A 15 -8.47 16.61 -4.78
CA GLU A 15 -7.14 17.21 -4.86
C GLU A 15 -7.15 18.73 -4.74
N THR A 16 -8.32 19.35 -4.74
CA THR A 16 -8.45 20.78 -4.44
C THR A 16 -8.41 21.06 -2.94
N LYS A 17 -8.71 20.06 -2.12
CA LYS A 17 -8.72 20.15 -0.64
C LYS A 17 -7.43 19.63 -0.01
N PHE A 18 -6.83 18.61 -0.60
CA PHE A 18 -5.67 17.93 -0.05
C PHE A 18 -4.50 18.03 -1.04
N PRO A 19 -3.38 18.69 -0.67
CA PRO A 19 -2.26 18.83 -1.59
C PRO A 19 -1.63 17.48 -1.94
N LEU A 20 -1.54 17.20 -3.24
CA LEU A 20 -0.79 16.05 -3.74
C LEU A 20 0.70 16.33 -3.58
N THR A 21 1.40 15.46 -2.87
CA THR A 21 2.83 15.63 -2.58
C THR A 21 3.72 14.69 -3.40
N GLU A 22 3.29 13.45 -3.63
CA GLU A 22 4.06 12.47 -4.37
C GLU A 22 3.16 11.55 -5.17
N THR A 23 3.65 11.10 -6.34
CA THR A 23 3.01 10.06 -7.14
C THR A 23 4.05 8.99 -7.45
N TYR A 24 3.72 7.74 -7.12
CA TYR A 24 4.54 6.57 -7.42
C TYR A 24 3.84 5.64 -8.40
N GLN A 25 4.62 5.10 -9.34
CA GLN A 25 4.23 3.90 -10.07
C GLN A 25 4.96 2.72 -9.43
N MET A 26 4.23 1.73 -8.99
CA MET A 26 4.79 0.59 -8.29
C MET A 26 4.46 -0.72 -9.00
N ASP A 27 5.43 -1.64 -8.98
CA ASP A 27 5.23 -3.03 -9.38
C ASP A 27 5.65 -3.89 -8.21
N GLN A 28 4.76 -4.77 -7.72
CA GLN A 28 5.09 -5.62 -6.58
C GLN A 28 4.67 -7.07 -6.77
N GLY A 29 5.49 -7.96 -6.22
CA GLY A 29 5.22 -9.38 -6.25
C GLY A 29 5.64 -10.04 -4.95
N TYR A 30 5.10 -11.22 -4.68
CA TYR A 30 5.29 -11.92 -3.42
C TYR A 30 6.08 -13.21 -3.61
N ILE A 31 7.17 -13.33 -2.87
CA ILE A 31 7.93 -14.58 -2.74
C ILE A 31 7.17 -15.50 -1.79
N SER A 32 6.59 -14.93 -0.74
CA SER A 32 5.77 -15.63 0.24
C SER A 32 4.67 -14.68 0.74
N VAL A 33 3.48 -15.22 0.97
CA VAL A 33 2.37 -14.45 1.54
C VAL A 33 2.38 -14.53 3.06
N ARG A 34 2.74 -15.70 3.61
CA ARG A 34 2.81 -15.94 5.07
C ARG A 34 4.04 -16.78 5.39
N PRO A 35 5.08 -16.19 5.98
CA PRO A 35 5.24 -14.76 6.28
C PRO A 35 5.30 -13.92 4.99
N THR A 36 4.95 -12.65 5.12
CA THR A 36 4.99 -11.74 3.98
C THR A 36 6.43 -11.44 3.58
N VAL A 37 6.80 -11.82 2.36
CA VAL A 37 8.07 -11.47 1.73
C VAL A 37 7.77 -10.99 0.31
N ARG A 38 8.07 -9.72 0.02
CA ARG A 38 7.74 -9.15 -1.28
C ARG A 38 8.88 -8.34 -1.86
N ILE A 39 8.90 -8.24 -3.19
CA ILE A 39 9.73 -7.27 -3.92
C ILE A 39 8.82 -6.17 -4.45
N ARG A 40 9.36 -4.95 -4.56
CA ARG A 40 8.61 -3.81 -5.11
C ARG A 40 9.55 -2.85 -5.83
N ARG A 41 9.15 -2.47 -7.04
CA ARG A 41 9.75 -1.35 -7.77
C ARG A 41 8.92 -0.12 -7.46
N GLU A 42 9.57 0.94 -6.99
CA GLU A 42 8.93 2.19 -6.60
C GLU A 42 9.50 3.31 -7.46
N ALA A 43 8.78 3.69 -8.49
CA ALA A 43 9.20 4.77 -9.39
C ALA A 43 8.50 6.07 -8.99
N LEU A 44 9.23 6.98 -8.35
CA LEU A 44 8.73 8.30 -7.98
C LEU A 44 8.66 9.18 -9.22
N GLN A 45 7.49 9.74 -9.50
CA GLN A 45 7.31 10.66 -10.61
C GLN A 45 8.17 11.91 -10.39
N GLY A 46 9.05 12.19 -11.36
CA GLY A 46 10.02 13.29 -11.26
C GLY A 46 11.21 13.01 -10.35
N GLY A 47 11.38 11.76 -9.89
CA GLY A 47 12.43 11.37 -8.98
C GLY A 47 13.07 10.03 -9.33
N ARG A 48 13.64 9.36 -8.32
CA ARG A 48 14.36 8.10 -8.54
C ARG A 48 13.43 6.89 -8.47
N THR A 49 13.92 5.77 -8.97
CA THR A 49 13.29 4.45 -8.82
C THR A 49 14.08 3.66 -7.77
N ALA A 50 13.38 3.14 -6.76
CA ALA A 50 13.95 2.25 -5.76
C ALA A 50 13.46 0.82 -6.00
N LEU A 51 14.32 -0.16 -5.71
CA LEU A 51 14.00 -1.58 -5.74
C LEU A 51 14.14 -2.11 -4.33
N VAL A 52 13.06 -2.64 -3.77
CA VAL A 52 12.95 -2.94 -2.35
C VAL A 52 12.55 -4.39 -2.12
N LEU A 53 13.24 -5.05 -1.18
CA LEU A 53 12.85 -6.35 -0.62
C LEU A 53 12.32 -6.10 0.78
N CYS A 54 11.09 -6.55 1.04
CA CYS A 54 10.37 -6.27 2.28
C CYS A 54 9.89 -7.54 2.95
N PHE A 55 10.09 -7.61 4.27
CA PHE A 55 9.60 -8.68 5.15
C PHE A 55 8.64 -8.06 6.13
N LYS A 56 7.44 -8.61 6.26
CA LYS A 56 6.46 -8.12 7.24
C LYS A 56 6.03 -9.23 8.18
N GLY A 57 6.00 -8.92 9.48
CA GLY A 57 5.52 -9.82 10.51
C GLY A 57 4.00 -9.89 10.56
N ALA A 58 3.48 -10.73 11.48
CA ALA A 58 2.06 -10.82 11.76
C ALA A 58 1.58 -9.59 12.55
N GLY A 59 0.30 -9.28 12.42
CA GLY A 59 -0.35 -8.17 13.11
C GLY A 59 -1.44 -7.56 12.25
N THR A 60 -2.29 -6.75 12.88
CA THR A 60 -3.40 -6.08 12.20
C THR A 60 -3.19 -4.56 12.15
N LEU A 61 -3.14 -3.90 13.31
CA LEU A 61 -2.86 -2.46 13.39
C LEU A 61 -1.35 -2.18 13.34
N SER A 62 -0.57 -2.96 14.07
CA SER A 62 0.89 -2.84 14.15
C SER A 62 1.54 -4.13 13.71
N ARG A 63 2.63 -4.03 12.95
CA ARG A 63 3.46 -5.18 12.62
C ARG A 63 4.88 -4.77 12.32
N GLU A 64 5.80 -5.70 12.56
CA GLU A 64 7.19 -5.49 12.25
C GLU A 64 7.37 -5.43 10.73
N GLU A 65 8.23 -4.52 10.28
CA GLU A 65 8.58 -4.37 8.89
C GLU A 65 10.09 -4.24 8.76
N ILE A 66 10.68 -5.04 7.87
CA ILE A 66 12.10 -4.98 7.54
C ILE A 66 12.19 -4.74 6.05
N GLU A 67 12.79 -3.62 5.66
CA GLU A 67 13.02 -3.28 4.26
C GLU A 67 14.50 -3.14 3.96
N THR A 68 14.91 -3.57 2.78
CA THR A 68 16.25 -3.33 2.26
C THR A 68 16.18 -3.03 0.76
N GLU A 69 17.00 -2.09 0.31
CA GLU A 69 17.17 -1.87 -1.11
C GLU A 69 18.02 -2.99 -1.71
N ILE A 70 17.66 -3.40 -2.92
CA ILE A 70 18.37 -4.42 -3.69
C ILE A 70 18.73 -3.87 -5.06
N ASP A 71 19.70 -4.48 -5.71
CA ASP A 71 20.08 -4.05 -7.04
C ASP A 71 19.16 -4.64 -8.14
N ALA A 72 19.30 -4.12 -9.35
CA ALA A 72 18.47 -4.54 -10.48
C ALA A 72 18.68 -6.02 -10.85
N ALA A 73 19.88 -6.54 -10.70
CA ALA A 73 20.16 -7.94 -11.01
C ALA A 73 19.45 -8.87 -10.04
N LEU A 74 19.48 -8.57 -8.75
CA LEU A 74 18.78 -9.38 -7.75
C LEU A 74 17.25 -9.25 -7.93
N PHE A 75 16.75 -8.05 -8.18
CA PHE A 75 15.32 -7.85 -8.44
C PHE A 75 14.85 -8.73 -9.61
N ALA A 76 15.59 -8.73 -10.73
CA ALA A 76 15.26 -9.53 -11.90
C ALA A 76 15.23 -11.03 -11.59
N LYS A 77 16.20 -11.53 -10.80
CA LYS A 77 16.24 -12.93 -10.39
C LYS A 77 15.03 -13.30 -9.53
N LEU A 78 14.66 -12.44 -8.59
CA LEU A 78 13.51 -12.67 -7.72
C LEU A 78 12.20 -12.60 -8.50
N GLU A 79 12.07 -11.66 -9.43
CA GLU A 79 10.92 -11.57 -10.31
C GLU A 79 10.76 -12.85 -11.14
N HIS A 80 11.87 -13.36 -11.69
CA HIS A 80 11.86 -14.60 -12.44
C HIS A 80 11.47 -15.81 -11.57
N LEU A 81 11.98 -15.84 -10.34
CA LEU A 81 11.65 -16.90 -9.38
C LEU A 81 10.15 -16.90 -9.05
N ILE A 82 9.55 -15.72 -8.89
CA ILE A 82 8.11 -15.56 -8.63
C ILE A 82 7.29 -16.09 -9.81
N GLY A 83 7.69 -15.78 -11.05
CA GLY A 83 7.11 -16.34 -12.26
C GLY A 83 5.64 -15.96 -12.53
N LYS A 84 5.11 -14.94 -11.86
CA LYS A 84 3.75 -14.43 -12.03
C LYS A 84 3.79 -12.93 -12.34
N PRO A 85 2.76 -12.39 -13.03
CA PRO A 85 2.73 -10.96 -13.31
C PRO A 85 2.72 -10.14 -12.01
N LEU A 86 3.58 -9.14 -11.93
CA LEU A 86 3.59 -8.23 -10.78
C LEU A 86 2.31 -7.42 -10.72
N ILE A 87 1.87 -7.11 -9.50
CA ILE A 87 0.76 -6.18 -9.28
C ILE A 87 1.23 -4.79 -9.66
N GLN A 88 0.46 -4.08 -10.50
CA GLN A 88 0.71 -2.69 -10.85
C GLN A 88 -0.13 -1.79 -9.96
N LYS A 89 0.49 -0.76 -9.41
CA LYS A 89 -0.17 0.12 -8.46
C LYS A 89 0.31 1.55 -8.67
N GLU A 90 -0.63 2.48 -8.80
CA GLU A 90 -0.34 3.91 -8.72
C GLU A 90 -0.68 4.37 -7.32
N ARG A 91 0.29 4.97 -6.62
CA ARG A 91 0.11 5.53 -5.28
C ARG A 91 0.25 7.03 -5.34
N ARG A 92 -0.72 7.75 -4.78
CA ARG A 92 -0.65 9.19 -4.59
C ARG A 92 -0.69 9.50 -3.10
N SER A 93 0.23 10.37 -2.67
CA SER A 93 0.33 10.80 -1.29
C SER A 93 -0.19 12.22 -1.16
N TYR A 94 -1.05 12.45 -0.17
CA TYR A 94 -1.70 13.72 0.09
C TYR A 94 -1.40 14.18 1.51
N ARG A 95 -1.09 15.47 1.67
CA ARG A 95 -0.90 16.05 3.00
C ARG A 95 -2.23 16.38 3.62
N LEU A 96 -2.43 15.92 4.86
CA LEU A 96 -3.63 16.21 5.64
C LEU A 96 -3.42 17.43 6.53
N PRO A 97 -4.52 18.12 6.96
CA PRO A 97 -4.42 19.30 7.81
C PRO A 97 -3.72 19.07 9.15
N ASP A 98 -3.75 17.85 9.68
CA ASP A 98 -3.08 17.46 10.93
C ASP A 98 -1.61 17.05 10.75
N GLY A 99 -1.09 17.16 9.53
CA GLY A 99 0.30 16.80 9.22
C GLY A 99 0.52 15.33 8.87
N LEU A 100 -0.50 14.48 8.97
CA LEU A 100 -0.42 13.09 8.52
C LEU A 100 -0.49 13.03 6.99
N THR A 101 -0.14 11.87 6.45
CA THR A 101 -0.19 11.62 5.01
C THR A 101 -1.26 10.58 4.70
N LEU A 102 -2.13 10.91 3.75
CA LEU A 102 -3.07 9.96 3.17
C LEU A 102 -2.43 9.36 1.92
N GLU A 103 -2.25 8.04 1.90
CA GLU A 103 -1.76 7.34 0.71
C GLU A 103 -2.92 6.61 0.06
N VAL A 104 -3.21 6.92 -1.20
CA VAL A 104 -4.29 6.29 -1.96
C VAL A 104 -3.69 5.50 -3.11
N ASN A 105 -4.19 4.29 -3.32
CA ASN A 105 -3.67 3.34 -4.28
C ASN A 105 -4.75 2.88 -5.25
N CYS A 106 -4.44 2.96 -6.54
CA CYS A 106 -5.21 2.33 -7.61
C CYS A 106 -4.47 1.08 -8.05
N VAL A 107 -5.08 -0.09 -7.88
CA VAL A 107 -4.44 -1.39 -8.04
C VAL A 107 -4.91 -2.07 -9.30
N ASP A 108 -3.97 -2.53 -10.13
CA ASP A 108 -4.23 -3.29 -11.37
C ASP A 108 -5.26 -2.62 -12.27
N LYS A 109 -5.09 -1.33 -12.52
CA LYS A 109 -5.98 -0.53 -13.37
C LYS A 109 -6.20 -1.21 -14.72
N GLY A 110 -7.47 -1.34 -15.10
CA GLY A 110 -7.84 -1.95 -16.36
C GLY A 110 -8.08 -3.45 -16.29
N LEU A 111 -7.77 -4.12 -15.18
CA LEU A 111 -8.10 -5.53 -14.98
C LEU A 111 -9.47 -5.66 -14.30
N PRO A 112 -10.17 -6.81 -14.49
CA PRO A 112 -11.46 -7.04 -13.82
C PRO A 112 -11.37 -7.02 -12.29
N THR A 113 -10.18 -7.30 -11.74
CA THR A 113 -9.93 -7.34 -10.30
C THR A 113 -9.50 -5.98 -9.73
N ALA A 114 -9.38 -4.94 -10.56
CA ALA A 114 -8.91 -3.61 -10.13
C ALA A 114 -9.71 -3.08 -8.93
N PHE A 115 -9.01 -2.46 -8.00
CA PHE A 115 -9.64 -1.84 -6.84
C PHE A 115 -8.79 -0.68 -6.31
N TRP A 116 -9.34 0.05 -5.34
CA TRP A 116 -8.72 1.21 -4.73
C TRP A 116 -8.71 1.02 -3.22
N TYR A 117 -7.63 1.45 -2.57
CA TYR A 117 -7.57 1.51 -1.13
C TYR A 117 -6.73 2.70 -0.66
N ALA A 118 -6.97 3.11 0.57
CA ALA A 118 -6.26 4.21 1.20
C ALA A 118 -5.68 3.77 2.53
N GLU A 119 -4.55 4.36 2.90
CA GLU A 119 -3.86 4.08 4.15
C GLU A 119 -3.41 5.39 4.80
N VAL A 120 -3.41 5.40 6.13
CA VAL A 120 -2.77 6.44 6.93
C VAL A 120 -1.89 5.75 7.95
N GLU A 121 -0.63 6.18 8.03
CA GLU A 121 0.36 5.65 8.98
C GLU A 121 0.49 6.58 10.18
N TYR A 122 0.70 5.98 11.35
CA TYR A 122 0.78 6.69 12.64
C TYR A 122 2.08 6.35 13.35
N LYS A 123 2.47 7.23 14.30
CA LYS A 123 3.67 7.02 15.12
C LYS A 123 3.42 6.08 16.28
N THR A 124 2.20 6.05 16.79
CA THR A 124 1.80 5.21 17.94
C THR A 124 0.45 4.57 17.70
N GLU A 125 0.19 3.44 18.38
CA GLU A 125 -1.12 2.81 18.35
C GLU A 125 -2.21 3.72 18.93
N ALA A 126 -1.88 4.47 20.00
CA ALA A 126 -2.83 5.40 20.61
C ALA A 126 -3.26 6.47 19.61
N GLN A 127 -2.32 7.01 18.84
CA GLN A 127 -2.65 7.98 17.77
C GLN A 127 -3.57 7.35 16.73
N ALA A 128 -3.26 6.13 16.30
CA ALA A 128 -4.07 5.42 15.30
C ALA A 128 -5.50 5.18 15.80
N LEU A 129 -5.66 4.72 17.03
CA LEU A 129 -6.97 4.42 17.60
C LEU A 129 -7.80 5.67 17.82
N ALA A 130 -7.18 6.80 18.15
CA ALA A 130 -7.87 8.07 18.41
C ALA A 130 -8.18 8.85 17.12
N TRP A 131 -7.55 8.53 16.01
CA TRP A 131 -7.68 9.32 14.79
C TRP A 131 -9.07 9.21 14.19
N ASP A 132 -9.68 10.36 13.89
CA ASP A 132 -11.02 10.45 13.31
C ASP A 132 -10.91 11.09 11.92
N PRO A 133 -11.23 10.35 10.84
CA PRO A 133 -11.23 10.91 9.49
C PRO A 133 -12.08 12.17 9.32
N ALA A 134 -13.20 12.25 10.04
CA ALA A 134 -14.11 13.42 9.98
C ALA A 134 -13.41 14.70 10.44
N ALA A 135 -12.48 14.60 11.38
CA ALA A 135 -11.77 15.78 11.91
C ALA A 135 -10.87 16.46 10.85
N VAL A 136 -10.52 15.76 9.79
CA VAL A 136 -9.71 16.31 8.67
C VAL A 136 -10.52 16.40 7.37
N GLY A 137 -11.85 16.26 7.44
CA GLY A 137 -12.73 16.39 6.27
C GLY A 137 -12.81 15.14 5.39
N LEU A 138 -12.46 13.96 5.91
CA LEU A 138 -12.46 12.69 5.19
C LEU A 138 -13.51 11.70 5.67
N GLY A 139 -14.50 12.15 6.45
CA GLY A 139 -15.50 11.25 7.04
C GLY A 139 -16.28 10.43 6.02
N ASP A 140 -16.66 11.04 4.90
CA ASP A 140 -17.38 10.35 3.83
C ASP A 140 -16.43 9.51 2.97
N TYR A 141 -15.28 10.04 2.62
CA TYR A 141 -14.30 9.37 1.76
C TYR A 141 -13.73 8.11 2.42
N LEU A 142 -13.41 8.18 3.71
CA LEU A 142 -12.87 7.08 4.51
C LEU A 142 -13.98 6.46 5.38
N SER A 143 -15.05 5.97 4.76
CA SER A 143 -16.19 5.39 5.45
C SER A 143 -16.18 3.86 5.50
N ASP A 144 -15.30 3.21 4.74
CA ASP A 144 -15.24 1.74 4.64
C ASP A 144 -13.89 1.23 5.15
N GLU A 145 -13.71 1.28 6.47
CA GLU A 145 -12.48 0.81 7.09
C GLU A 145 -12.35 -0.70 7.01
N CYS A 146 -11.19 -1.19 6.59
CA CYS A 146 -10.90 -2.61 6.47
C CYS A 146 -9.61 -3.02 7.22
N THR A 147 -9.13 -2.20 8.14
CA THR A 147 -7.92 -2.49 8.93
C THR A 147 -8.02 -3.88 9.55
N GLY A 148 -7.04 -4.75 9.22
CA GLY A 148 -6.96 -6.10 9.78
C GLY A 148 -8.06 -7.07 9.36
N LYS A 149 -8.96 -6.69 8.45
CA LYS A 149 -10.00 -7.63 7.99
C LYS A 149 -9.38 -8.73 7.15
N PRO A 150 -9.77 -10.00 7.37
CA PRO A 150 -9.31 -11.11 6.53
C PRO A 150 -9.64 -10.87 5.05
N GLY A 151 -8.72 -11.20 4.17
CA GLY A 151 -8.90 -11.05 2.72
C GLY A 151 -8.63 -9.65 2.19
N SER A 152 -8.32 -8.66 3.03
CA SER A 152 -8.16 -7.27 2.62
C SER A 152 -6.71 -6.84 2.37
N SER A 153 -5.73 -7.68 2.68
CA SER A 153 -4.32 -7.33 2.46
C SER A 153 -3.91 -7.49 1.00
N MET A 154 -2.82 -6.81 0.62
CA MET A 154 -2.25 -6.98 -0.72
C MET A 154 -1.70 -8.39 -0.91
N GLY A 155 -1.22 -9.04 0.15
CA GLY A 155 -0.84 -10.45 0.10
C GLY A 155 -2.03 -11.37 -0.20
N ASP A 156 -3.18 -11.11 0.40
CA ASP A 156 -4.41 -11.85 0.11
C ASP A 156 -4.85 -11.62 -1.34
N TYR A 157 -4.76 -10.39 -1.83
CA TYR A 157 -5.06 -10.07 -3.22
C TYR A 157 -4.13 -10.84 -4.18
N TRP A 158 -2.84 -10.88 -3.88
CA TRP A 158 -1.88 -11.67 -4.66
C TRP A 158 -2.26 -13.14 -4.68
N GLN A 159 -2.57 -13.71 -3.52
CA GLN A 159 -3.01 -15.11 -3.39
C GLN A 159 -4.22 -15.39 -4.29
N GLN A 160 -5.25 -14.56 -4.19
CA GLN A 160 -6.50 -14.73 -4.92
C GLN A 160 -6.32 -14.61 -6.44
N THR A 161 -5.48 -13.68 -6.90
CA THR A 161 -5.37 -13.35 -8.33
C THR A 161 -4.23 -14.05 -9.05
N ARG A 162 -3.14 -14.40 -8.34
CA ARG A 162 -1.94 -14.99 -8.95
C ARG A 162 -1.71 -16.45 -8.58
N LEU A 163 -2.18 -16.89 -7.42
CA LEU A 163 -1.94 -18.26 -6.95
C LEU A 163 -3.19 -19.14 -7.07
N ASP A 164 -4.35 -18.64 -6.68
CA ASP A 164 -5.61 -19.40 -6.70
C ASP A 164 -6.35 -19.26 -8.04
N GLY A 165 -6.01 -18.25 -8.80
CA GLY A 165 -6.68 -17.92 -10.06
C GLY A 165 -6.22 -18.66 -11.29
#